data_c110411dadbd58eaf126395372c63465
#
_entry.id   c110411dadbd58eaf126395372c63465
#
_cell.length_a   1.000
_cell.length_b   1.000
_cell.length_c   1.000
_cell.angle_alpha   90.00
_cell.angle_beta   90.00
_cell.angle_gamma   90.00
#
_symmetry.space_group_name_H-M   'P 1'
#
loop_
_entity.id
_entity.type
_entity.pdbx_description
1 polymer ?
#
loop_
_entity_poly.entity_id
_entity_poly.type
_entity_poly.pdbx_seq_one_letter_code
_entity_poly.pdbx_strand_id
1 'polypeptide(L)'
;EICACLVGSEMCKETGTTKDIFRKAVSKYIPQDTDGRKKLGFPIPIRVWLRQDDWYQMVKELFTSKEAEEFFHTEKLLQLLREHKEGKKDNSRKIWTVLAFLIWHHTFFYKESSERQLQSN
;
A
#
# COMPACT_ATOMS: atom_id res chain seq x y z
N GLU A 1 -24.59 5.03 -10.07
CA GLU A 1 -25.22 3.99 -10.93
C GLU A 1 -24.18 3.11 -11.64
N ILE A 2 -23.08 3.65 -12.17
CA ILE A 2 -22.03 2.87 -12.83
C ILE A 2 -21.38 1.84 -11.88
N CYS A 3 -21.14 2.21 -10.62
CA CYS A 3 -20.63 1.28 -9.62
C CYS A 3 -21.59 0.12 -9.31
N ALA A 4 -22.89 0.34 -9.34
CA ALA A 4 -23.87 -0.70 -9.10
C ALA A 4 -23.89 -1.75 -10.22
N CYS A 5 -23.72 -1.33 -11.47
CA CYS A 5 -23.62 -2.23 -12.62
C CYS A 5 -22.35 -3.09 -12.60
N LEU A 6 -21.20 -2.51 -12.23
CA LEU A 6 -19.94 -3.24 -12.12
C LEU A 6 -19.94 -4.25 -10.97
N VAL A 7 -20.52 -3.90 -9.83
CA VAL A 7 -20.64 -4.80 -8.67
C VAL A 7 -21.64 -5.93 -8.93
N GLY A 8 -22.73 -5.66 -9.67
CA GLY A 8 -23.76 -6.65 -9.98
C GLY A 8 -23.29 -7.77 -10.90
N SER A 9 -22.38 -7.48 -11.83
CA SER A 9 -21.88 -8.47 -12.80
C SER A 9 -20.70 -9.30 -12.29
N GLU A 10 -19.95 -8.81 -11.32
CA GLU A 10 -18.74 -9.48 -10.82
C GLU A 10 -18.95 -10.34 -9.57
N MET A 11 -20.00 -10.09 -8.80
CA MET A 11 -20.31 -10.80 -7.56
C MET A 11 -21.64 -11.53 -7.67
N CYS A 12 -21.60 -12.85 -7.74
CA CYS A 12 -22.80 -13.66 -7.50
C CYS A 12 -23.17 -13.57 -6.03
N LYS A 13 -24.23 -12.83 -5.71
CA LYS A 13 -24.76 -12.67 -4.34
C LYS A 13 -25.18 -14.01 -3.74
N GLU A 14 -25.55 -14.96 -4.56
CA GLU A 14 -26.04 -16.30 -4.16
C GLU A 14 -24.91 -17.24 -3.74
N THR A 15 -23.73 -17.13 -4.33
CA THR A 15 -22.60 -18.05 -4.08
C THR A 15 -21.52 -17.45 -3.21
N GLY A 16 -21.55 -16.13 -2.98
CA GLY A 16 -20.50 -15.40 -2.26
C GLY A 16 -19.13 -15.41 -2.96
N THR A 17 -19.06 -15.92 -4.17
CA THR A 17 -17.82 -16.03 -4.97
C THR A 17 -17.83 -15.05 -6.13
N THR A 18 -16.69 -14.41 -6.38
CA THR A 18 -16.53 -13.50 -7.52
C THR A 18 -16.39 -14.30 -8.83
N LYS A 19 -17.13 -13.87 -9.87
CA LYS A 19 -17.07 -14.41 -11.23
C LYS A 19 -17.44 -15.91 -11.34
N ASP A 20 -18.36 -16.39 -10.52
CA ASP A 20 -18.75 -17.81 -10.47
C ASP A 20 -19.21 -18.36 -11.81
N ILE A 21 -20.12 -17.64 -12.50
CA ILE A 21 -20.63 -18.02 -13.81
C ILE A 21 -19.52 -18.11 -14.86
N PHE A 22 -18.62 -17.13 -14.85
CA PHE A 22 -17.48 -17.12 -15.77
C PHE A 22 -16.54 -18.29 -15.48
N ARG A 23 -16.24 -18.57 -14.22
CA ARG A 23 -15.42 -19.72 -13.79
C ARG A 23 -16.03 -21.04 -14.26
N LYS A 24 -17.33 -21.23 -14.06
CA LYS A 24 -18.05 -22.44 -14.54
C LYS A 24 -18.03 -22.57 -16.06
N ALA A 25 -18.18 -21.48 -16.79
CA ALA A 25 -18.13 -21.51 -18.25
C ALA A 25 -16.73 -21.88 -18.77
N VAL A 26 -15.69 -21.38 -18.14
CA VAL A 26 -14.30 -21.58 -18.59
C VAL A 26 -13.66 -22.85 -18.02
N SER A 27 -14.23 -23.45 -16.97
CA SER A 27 -13.68 -24.65 -16.31
C SER A 27 -13.43 -25.84 -17.25
N LYS A 28 -14.18 -25.92 -18.36
CA LYS A 28 -13.99 -26.95 -19.40
C LYS A 28 -12.76 -26.72 -20.27
N TYR A 29 -12.23 -25.50 -20.30
CA TYR A 29 -11.15 -25.09 -21.20
C TYR A 29 -9.82 -24.85 -20.49
N ILE A 30 -9.83 -24.73 -19.16
CA ILE A 30 -8.63 -24.49 -18.34
C ILE A 30 -8.30 -25.72 -17.49
N PRO A 31 -7.01 -25.94 -17.16
CA PRO A 31 -6.61 -27.02 -16.25
C PRO A 31 -7.34 -26.91 -14.91
N GLN A 32 -7.77 -28.07 -14.37
CA GLN A 32 -8.60 -28.12 -13.14
C GLN A 32 -7.99 -27.42 -11.92
N ASP A 33 -6.66 -27.36 -11.84
CA ASP A 33 -5.95 -26.67 -10.75
C ASP A 33 -6.02 -25.14 -10.81
N THR A 34 -6.46 -24.57 -11.93
CA THR A 34 -6.44 -23.11 -12.13
C THR A 34 -7.69 -22.43 -11.58
N ASP A 35 -8.82 -23.11 -11.58
CA ASP A 35 -10.12 -22.55 -11.18
C ASP A 35 -10.20 -22.26 -9.67
N GLY A 36 -9.60 -23.12 -8.84
CA GLY A 36 -9.59 -23.02 -7.38
C GLY A 36 -8.50 -22.12 -6.79
N ARG A 37 -7.60 -21.56 -7.58
CA ARG A 37 -6.46 -20.78 -7.05
C ARG A 37 -6.93 -19.49 -6.38
N LYS A 38 -6.48 -19.32 -5.14
CA LYS A 38 -6.66 -18.06 -4.41
C LYS A 38 -5.94 -16.95 -5.15
N LYS A 39 -6.64 -15.83 -5.40
CA LYS A 39 -6.01 -14.66 -6.02
C LYS A 39 -4.83 -14.20 -5.17
N LEU A 40 -3.64 -14.37 -5.70
CA LEU A 40 -2.43 -13.76 -5.17
C LEU A 40 -2.28 -12.41 -5.90
N GLY A 41 -2.33 -11.30 -5.15
CA GLY A 41 -1.92 -10.01 -5.69
C GLY A 41 -0.43 -10.04 -6.09
N PHE A 42 0.08 -8.99 -6.70
CA PHE A 42 1.52 -8.83 -6.92
C PHE A 42 2.21 -8.58 -5.57
N PRO A 43 2.89 -9.57 -4.98
CA PRO A 43 3.59 -9.38 -3.71
C PRO A 43 4.85 -8.57 -3.96
N ILE A 44 4.78 -7.27 -3.76
CA ILE A 44 5.98 -6.43 -3.72
C ILE A 44 6.71 -6.77 -2.42
N PRO A 45 8.03 -7.07 -2.46
CA PRO A 45 8.78 -7.51 -1.29
C PRO A 45 9.15 -6.36 -0.32
N ILE A 46 8.21 -5.44 -0.08
CA ILE A 46 8.39 -4.29 0.83
C ILE A 46 8.90 -4.73 2.20
N ARG A 47 8.40 -5.87 2.68
CA ARG A 47 8.85 -6.43 3.96
C ARG A 47 10.35 -6.68 4.01
N VAL A 48 10.93 -7.11 2.90
CA VAL A 48 12.37 -7.40 2.79
C VAL A 48 13.15 -6.09 2.62
N TRP A 49 12.68 -5.21 1.75
CA TRP A 49 13.35 -3.94 1.48
C TRP A 49 13.49 -3.07 2.73
N LEU A 50 12.42 -2.94 3.52
CA LEU A 50 12.44 -2.15 4.76
C LEU A 50 13.38 -2.68 5.85
N ARG A 51 13.96 -3.88 5.68
CA ARG A 51 15.01 -4.43 6.56
C ARG A 51 16.41 -4.11 6.08
N GLN A 52 16.60 -3.71 4.83
CA GLN A 52 17.88 -3.27 4.28
C GLN A 52 18.27 -1.93 4.89
N ASP A 53 19.57 -1.72 5.10
CA ASP A 53 20.07 -0.53 5.79
C ASP A 53 19.76 0.77 5.04
N ASP A 54 19.91 0.77 3.72
CA ASP A 54 19.65 1.94 2.87
C ASP A 54 18.19 2.39 2.96
N TRP A 55 17.26 1.44 2.81
CA TRP A 55 15.84 1.72 2.93
C TRP A 55 15.43 2.13 4.34
N TYR A 56 16.03 1.50 5.34
CA TYR A 56 15.79 1.85 6.73
C TYR A 56 16.18 3.29 7.03
N GLN A 57 17.37 3.73 6.58
CA GLN A 57 17.85 5.10 6.80
C GLN A 57 16.96 6.12 6.07
N MET A 58 16.64 5.89 4.81
CA MET A 58 15.75 6.76 4.03
C MET A 58 14.38 6.93 4.70
N VAL A 59 13.75 5.84 5.14
CA VAL A 59 12.45 5.89 5.81
C VAL A 59 12.56 6.58 7.18
N LYS A 60 13.66 6.36 7.90
CA LYS A 60 13.92 7.02 9.18
C LYS A 60 14.03 8.53 9.02
N GLU A 61 14.73 9.02 8.01
CA GLU A 61 14.85 10.44 7.70
C GLU A 61 13.47 11.06 7.40
N LEU A 62 12.66 10.41 6.57
CA LEU A 62 11.30 10.85 6.29
C LEU A 62 10.41 10.88 7.54
N PHE A 63 10.53 9.89 8.43
CA PHE A 63 9.76 9.82 9.66
C PHE A 63 10.20 10.84 10.73
N THR A 64 11.39 11.41 10.60
CA THR A 64 11.90 12.50 11.46
C THR A 64 11.80 13.87 10.81
N SER A 65 11.16 13.98 9.65
CA SER A 65 10.92 15.25 8.99
C SER A 65 9.89 16.09 9.75
N LYS A 66 9.94 17.42 9.59
CA LYS A 66 8.94 18.34 10.16
C LYS A 66 7.52 18.02 9.71
N GLU A 67 7.36 17.56 8.48
CA GLU A 67 6.08 17.13 7.93
C GLU A 67 5.52 15.89 8.67
N ALA A 68 6.40 14.95 9.03
CA ALA A 68 5.98 13.78 9.80
C ALA A 68 5.55 14.15 11.23
N GLU A 69 6.22 15.12 11.87
CA GLU A 69 5.88 15.61 13.20
C GLU A 69 4.51 16.30 13.25
N GLU A 70 4.11 16.95 12.16
CA GLU A 70 2.82 17.62 12.06
C GLU A 70 1.63 16.65 12.12
N PHE A 71 1.77 15.47 11.49
CA PHE A 71 0.67 14.51 11.33
C PHE A 71 0.77 13.30 12.25
N PHE A 72 1.96 12.95 12.71
CA PHE A 72 2.22 11.69 13.40
C PHE A 72 3.12 11.85 14.62
N HIS A 73 3.00 10.91 15.55
CA HIS A 73 3.94 10.77 16.64
C HIS A 73 5.22 10.07 16.16
N THR A 74 6.27 10.83 15.93
CA THR A 74 7.56 10.37 15.39
C THR A 74 8.15 9.21 16.18
N GLU A 75 8.08 9.25 17.52
CA GLU A 75 8.59 8.17 18.37
C GLU A 75 7.92 6.82 18.09
N LYS A 76 6.59 6.83 17.88
CA LYS A 76 5.84 5.60 17.55
C LYS A 76 6.22 5.08 16.16
N LEU A 77 6.44 5.97 15.19
CA LEU A 77 6.88 5.58 13.85
C LEU A 77 8.27 4.93 13.88
N LEU A 78 9.19 5.52 14.61
CA LEU A 78 10.54 4.96 14.79
C LEU A 78 10.53 3.63 15.55
N GLN A 79 9.62 3.46 16.50
CA GLN A 79 9.43 2.17 17.16
C GLN A 79 8.94 1.11 16.18
N LEU A 80 7.91 1.41 15.36
CA LEU A 80 7.42 0.47 14.34
C LEU A 80 8.50 0.06 13.35
N LEU A 81 9.35 1.01 12.95
CA LEU A 81 10.44 0.79 12.02
C LEU A 81 11.52 -0.11 12.64
N ARG A 82 11.91 0.12 13.90
CA ARG A 82 12.86 -0.71 14.64
C ARG A 82 12.37 -2.15 14.82
N GLU A 83 11.15 -2.31 15.32
CA GLU A 83 10.55 -3.65 15.52
C GLU A 83 10.51 -4.45 14.20
N HIS A 84 10.25 -3.77 13.08
CA HIS A 84 10.25 -4.40 11.77
C HIS A 84 11.65 -4.81 11.32
N LYS A 85 12.67 -3.95 11.50
CA LYS A 85 14.07 -4.23 11.16
C LYS A 85 14.62 -5.40 11.97
N GLU A 86 14.36 -5.42 13.27
CA GLU A 86 14.77 -6.49 14.17
C GLU A 86 14.02 -7.82 13.94
N GLY A 87 13.01 -7.82 13.07
CA GLY A 87 12.21 -9.01 12.80
C GLY A 87 11.23 -9.40 13.89
N LYS A 88 11.09 -8.59 14.94
CA LYS A 88 10.17 -8.86 16.07
C LYS A 88 8.70 -8.86 15.61
N LYS A 89 8.37 -7.95 14.70
CA LYS A 89 6.99 -7.80 14.20
C LYS A 89 6.98 -7.35 12.74
N ASP A 90 6.07 -7.90 11.95
CA ASP A 90 5.86 -7.43 10.59
C ASP A 90 4.98 -6.17 10.58
N ASN A 91 5.62 -5.01 10.55
CA ASN A 91 4.97 -3.71 10.47
C ASN A 91 5.02 -3.13 9.04
N SER A 92 5.42 -3.91 8.03
CA SER A 92 5.64 -3.42 6.66
C SER A 92 4.48 -2.63 6.08
N ARG A 93 3.24 -3.10 6.25
CA ARG A 93 2.04 -2.40 5.76
C ARG A 93 1.82 -1.05 6.42
N LYS A 94 2.03 -0.97 7.75
CA LYS A 94 1.86 0.28 8.50
C LYS A 94 2.89 1.31 8.08
N ILE A 95 4.16 0.88 8.01
CA ILE A 95 5.27 1.71 7.57
C ILE A 95 5.01 2.22 6.15
N TRP A 96 4.60 1.33 5.24
CA TRP A 96 4.29 1.68 3.86
C TRP A 96 3.15 2.70 3.74
N THR A 97 2.09 2.54 4.51
CA THR A 97 0.94 3.48 4.48
C THR A 97 1.37 4.88 4.88
N VAL A 98 2.13 5.01 5.97
CA VAL A 98 2.63 6.31 6.43
C VAL A 98 3.64 6.90 5.43
N LEU A 99 4.56 6.07 4.92
CA LEU A 99 5.54 6.47 3.91
C LEU A 99 4.87 7.00 2.65
N ALA A 100 3.87 6.28 2.13
CA ALA A 100 3.13 6.70 0.95
C ALA A 100 2.39 8.03 1.17
N PHE A 101 1.82 8.23 2.36
CA PHE A 101 1.18 9.49 2.73
C PHE A 101 2.19 10.65 2.78
N LEU A 102 3.34 10.47 3.41
CA LEU A 102 4.35 11.52 3.51
C LEU A 102 4.93 11.88 2.14
N ILE A 103 5.21 10.91 1.29
CA ILE A 103 5.68 11.15 -0.08
C ILE A 103 4.63 11.91 -0.88
N TRP A 104 3.36 11.49 -0.78
CA TRP A 104 2.26 12.17 -1.46
C TRP A 104 2.13 13.62 -0.97
N HIS A 105 2.11 13.84 0.35
CA HIS A 105 2.01 15.18 0.95
C HIS A 105 3.16 16.08 0.50
N HIS A 106 4.39 15.58 0.60
CA HIS A 106 5.58 16.30 0.14
C HIS A 106 5.48 16.70 -1.34
N THR A 107 5.05 15.78 -2.19
CA THR A 107 4.98 16.00 -3.65
C THR A 107 3.94 17.05 -4.02
N PHE A 108 2.77 17.02 -3.40
CA PHE A 108 1.65 17.86 -3.83
C PHE A 108 1.52 19.18 -3.04
N PHE A 109 1.98 19.24 -1.81
CA PHE A 109 1.76 20.42 -0.96
C PHE A 109 3.04 21.17 -0.65
N TYR A 110 4.14 20.48 -0.41
CA TYR A 110 5.40 21.13 -0.02
C TYR A 110 6.11 21.76 -1.22
N LYS A 111 6.13 21.09 -2.34
CA LYS A 111 6.78 21.58 -3.57
C LYS A 111 6.10 22.83 -4.13
N GLU A 112 4.76 22.85 -4.14
CA GLU A 112 4.01 24.03 -4.58
C GLU A 112 4.24 25.25 -3.70
N SER A 113 4.42 25.06 -2.40
CA SER A 113 4.69 26.17 -1.46
C SER A 113 6.06 26.81 -1.72
N SER A 114 7.06 26.02 -2.05
CA SER A 114 8.40 26.50 -2.39
C SER A 114 8.45 27.24 -3.73
N GLU A 115 7.71 26.77 -4.74
CA GLU A 115 7.62 27.43 -6.04
C GLU A 115 6.86 28.77 -5.98
N ARG A 116 5.81 28.87 -5.16
CA ARG A 116 5.09 30.14 -4.95
C ARG A 116 5.93 31.21 -4.25
N GLN A 117 6.81 30.83 -3.33
CA GLN A 117 7.71 31.76 -2.66
C GLN A 117 8.80 32.30 -3.59
N LEU A 118 9.24 31.51 -4.56
CA LEU A 118 10.23 31.94 -5.57
C LEU A 118 9.64 32.88 -6.64
N GLN A 119 8.34 32.83 -6.89
CA GLN A 119 7.63 33.71 -7.85
C GLN A 119 7.16 35.04 -7.21
N SER A 120 7.25 35.18 -5.91
CA SER A 120 6.82 36.38 -5.16
C SER A 120 7.99 37.33 -4.81
N ASN A 121 9.20 37.05 -5.23
CA ASN A 121 10.39 37.88 -5.12
C ASN A 121 10.86 38.34 -6.50
#